data_d3462a5c360fc4ca6f5f255410f36a51
#
_entry.id   d3462a5c360fc4ca6f5f255410f36a51
#
_cell.length_a   1.000
_cell.length_b   1.000
_cell.length_c   1.000
_cell.angle_alpha   90.00
_cell.angle_beta   90.00
_cell.angle_gamma   90.00
#
_symmetry.space_group_name_H-M   'P 1'
#
loop_
_entity.id
_entity.type
_entity.pdbx_description
1 polymer ?
#
loop_
_entity_poly.entity_id
_entity_poly.type
_entity_poly.pdbx_seq_one_letter_code
_entity_poly.pdbx_strand_id
1 'polypeptide(L)'
;EEYGSHDKTFEIAKEGIVKIVNASGKTLLEHSVSKGDIWRACQVKDTVVKNWVELAVERSRDTGHPAIFWLNSERAHDAELIKKVEHYLLDLDTDGLEVEILAPVDATRYTLERMRNGKDTISVTGNVLRDYLTDLFPILELGTSAKMLSIVPLMNGGGLFETGAGGSAPKHVQQFTQENHLRWDSLGEFLALGVSLEHLAKTFNNNKAAVLASTLDQAIERFLMENRSPSRKAGELDNRGSHFYLALYWAEAMKSQTASPELAESFLGLYQ
;
A
#
# COMPACT_ATOMS: atom_id res chain seq x y z
N GLU A 1 13.16 2.44 3.72
CA GLU A 1 13.29 1.32 4.65
C GLU A 1 13.27 0.00 3.88
N GLU A 2 14.11 -0.94 4.26
CA GLU A 2 14.09 -2.28 3.70
C GLU A 2 13.24 -3.20 4.57
N TYR A 3 12.39 -4.00 3.95
CA TYR A 3 11.61 -5.01 4.62
C TYR A 3 12.51 -6.05 5.29
N GLY A 4 12.10 -6.51 6.46
CA GLY A 4 12.83 -7.55 7.18
C GLY A 4 14.08 -7.08 7.91
N SER A 5 14.26 -5.78 8.17
CA SER A 5 15.39 -5.23 8.95
C SER A 5 15.36 -5.61 10.45
N HIS A 6 14.67 -6.69 10.79
CA HIS A 6 14.56 -7.19 12.17
C HIS A 6 15.85 -7.82 12.72
N ASP A 7 16.82 -8.09 11.85
CA ASP A 7 18.17 -8.55 12.21
C ASP A 7 18.94 -7.58 13.11
N LYS A 8 18.52 -6.31 13.15
CA LYS A 8 19.09 -5.26 13.99
C LYS A 8 18.18 -4.86 15.16
N THR A 9 17.45 -5.82 15.69
CA THR A 9 16.56 -5.62 16.85
C THR A 9 17.12 -6.40 18.03
N PHE A 10 17.31 -5.71 19.16
CA PHE A 10 17.95 -6.25 20.36
C PHE A 10 17.09 -5.98 21.58
N GLU A 11 16.92 -6.99 22.43
CA GLU A 11 16.51 -6.80 23.82
C GLU A 11 17.71 -6.40 24.65
N ILE A 12 17.58 -5.30 25.39
CA ILE A 12 18.68 -4.78 26.21
C ILE A 12 18.78 -5.56 27.54
N ALA A 13 19.88 -6.29 27.71
CA ALA A 13 20.10 -7.15 28.87
C ALA A 13 20.37 -6.39 30.16
N LYS A 14 20.92 -5.16 30.08
CA LYS A 14 21.26 -4.32 31.25
C LYS A 14 21.28 -2.84 30.85
N GLU A 15 21.09 -1.97 31.80
CA GLU A 15 21.24 -0.53 31.64
C GLU A 15 22.61 -0.16 31.02
N GLY A 16 22.62 0.84 30.13
CA GLY A 16 23.82 1.28 29.46
C GLY A 16 23.58 2.28 28.34
N ILE A 17 24.54 2.36 27.42
CA ILE A 17 24.47 3.21 26.24
C ILE A 17 24.67 2.34 24.99
N VAL A 18 23.72 2.37 24.08
CA VAL A 18 23.86 1.79 22.74
C VAL A 18 24.44 2.85 21.81
N LYS A 19 25.45 2.47 21.02
CA LYS A 19 26.12 3.37 20.07
C LYS A 19 26.13 2.78 18.68
N ILE A 20 25.89 3.62 17.68
CA ILE A 20 26.19 3.32 16.28
C ILE A 20 27.51 4.02 15.96
N VAL A 21 28.50 3.23 15.55
CA VAL A 21 29.82 3.72 15.18
C VAL A 21 30.15 3.37 13.74
N ASN A 22 30.88 4.26 13.06
CA ASN A 22 31.33 3.98 11.69
C ASN A 22 32.63 3.13 11.72
N ALA A 23 33.11 2.75 10.52
CA ALA A 23 34.30 1.93 10.37
C ALA A 23 35.60 2.57 10.98
N SER A 24 35.64 3.90 11.15
CA SER A 24 36.75 4.60 11.79
C SER A 24 36.62 4.72 13.33
N GLY A 25 35.56 4.12 13.92
CA GLY A 25 35.30 4.18 15.36
C GLY A 25 34.60 5.45 15.82
N LYS A 26 34.22 6.35 14.93
CA LYS A 26 33.47 7.57 15.29
C LYS A 26 32.05 7.23 15.64
N THR A 27 31.56 7.67 16.80
CA THR A 27 30.14 7.55 17.20
C THR A 27 29.31 8.47 16.32
N LEU A 28 28.30 7.89 15.67
CA LEU A 28 27.31 8.58 14.84
C LEU A 28 26.05 8.89 15.62
N LEU A 29 25.56 7.92 16.41
CA LEU A 29 24.39 8.02 17.27
C LEU A 29 24.66 7.31 18.58
N GLU A 30 24.08 7.80 19.67
CA GLU A 30 24.06 7.10 20.95
C GLU A 30 22.74 7.32 21.68
N HIS A 31 22.28 6.29 22.39
CA HIS A 31 21.07 6.31 23.18
C HIS A 31 21.31 5.67 24.53
N SER A 32 20.84 6.33 25.60
CA SER A 32 20.74 5.72 26.92
C SER A 32 19.59 4.70 26.91
N VAL A 33 19.81 3.51 27.45
CA VAL A 33 18.86 2.41 27.43
C VAL A 33 18.79 1.75 28.80
N SER A 34 17.62 1.23 29.14
CA SER A 34 17.35 0.47 30.36
C SER A 34 17.27 -1.03 30.06
N LYS A 35 17.39 -1.85 31.12
CA LYS A 35 17.18 -3.30 31.00
C LYS A 35 15.75 -3.57 30.54
N GLY A 36 15.60 -4.42 29.52
CA GLY A 36 14.31 -4.81 28.94
C GLY A 36 13.83 -3.91 27.79
N ASP A 37 14.54 -2.81 27.51
CA ASP A 37 14.22 -2.01 26.32
C ASP A 37 14.44 -2.82 25.04
N ILE A 38 13.64 -2.53 24.04
CA ILE A 38 13.85 -3.05 22.67
C ILE A 38 14.47 -1.96 21.83
N TRP A 39 15.70 -2.17 21.41
CA TRP A 39 16.42 -1.27 20.53
C TRP A 39 16.46 -1.83 19.12
N ARG A 40 16.15 -0.97 18.15
CA ARG A 40 16.14 -1.36 16.72
C ARG A 40 16.88 -0.31 15.88
N ALA A 41 17.69 -0.78 14.93
CA ALA A 41 18.23 0.04 13.86
C ALA A 41 17.63 -0.34 12.51
N CYS A 42 17.15 0.65 11.75
CA CYS A 42 16.70 0.49 10.38
C CYS A 42 17.54 1.40 9.48
N GLN A 43 17.83 0.92 8.27
CA GLN A 43 18.50 1.71 7.25
C GLN A 43 17.50 2.08 6.16
N VAL A 44 17.44 3.36 5.81
CA VAL A 44 16.68 3.88 4.67
C VAL A 44 17.65 4.19 3.54
N LYS A 45 17.42 3.64 2.36
CA LYS A 45 18.19 3.95 1.14
C LYS A 45 17.61 5.16 0.46
N ASP A 46 18.47 6.08 0.05
CA ASP A 46 18.08 7.33 -0.58
C ASP A 46 17.30 7.13 -1.89
N THR A 47 17.76 6.19 -2.72
CA THR A 47 17.05 5.83 -3.96
C THR A 47 15.62 5.33 -3.74
N VAL A 48 15.36 4.66 -2.62
CA VAL A 48 14.03 4.19 -2.24
C VAL A 48 13.14 5.36 -1.85
N VAL A 49 13.68 6.34 -1.12
CA VAL A 49 12.94 7.57 -0.76
C VAL A 49 12.60 8.37 -2.01
N LYS A 50 13.56 8.54 -2.93
CA LYS A 50 13.32 9.21 -4.20
C LYS A 50 12.17 8.55 -4.98
N ASN A 51 12.23 7.24 -5.16
CA ASN A 51 11.19 6.49 -5.86
C ASN A 51 9.82 6.60 -5.15
N TRP A 52 9.80 6.59 -3.82
CA TRP A 52 8.58 6.79 -3.04
C TRP A 52 7.92 8.15 -3.32
N VAL A 53 8.71 9.22 -3.45
CA VAL A 53 8.22 10.56 -3.80
C VAL A 53 7.72 10.59 -5.26
N GLU A 54 8.48 10.00 -6.19
CA GLU A 54 8.10 9.87 -7.60
C GLU A 54 6.75 9.17 -7.76
N LEU A 55 6.56 8.05 -7.07
CA LEU A 55 5.30 7.29 -7.09
C LEU A 55 4.12 8.09 -6.53
N ALA A 56 4.34 8.88 -5.47
CA ALA A 56 3.29 9.72 -4.91
C ALA A 56 2.80 10.77 -5.92
N VAL A 57 3.72 11.45 -6.60
CA VAL A 57 3.42 12.45 -7.63
C VAL A 57 2.76 11.80 -8.85
N GLU A 58 3.30 10.67 -9.31
CA GLU A 58 2.73 9.92 -10.43
C GLU A 58 1.28 9.49 -10.13
N ARG A 59 1.04 8.94 -8.93
CA ARG A 59 -0.30 8.51 -8.54
C ARG A 59 -1.29 9.66 -8.41
N SER A 60 -0.84 10.80 -7.87
CA SER A 60 -1.65 12.02 -7.84
C SER A 60 -2.05 12.47 -9.24
N ARG A 61 -1.12 12.44 -10.17
CA ARG A 61 -1.35 12.81 -11.59
C ARG A 61 -2.33 11.85 -12.27
N ASP A 62 -2.15 10.54 -12.09
CA ASP A 62 -2.97 9.52 -12.75
C ASP A 62 -4.42 9.52 -12.25
N THR A 63 -4.64 9.84 -10.98
CA THR A 63 -5.96 9.76 -10.34
C THR A 63 -6.65 11.11 -10.18
N GLY A 64 -5.90 12.21 -10.22
CA GLY A 64 -6.41 13.55 -9.86
C GLY A 64 -6.67 13.72 -8.37
N HIS A 65 -6.22 12.79 -7.52
CA HIS A 65 -6.39 12.88 -6.07
C HIS A 65 -5.18 13.50 -5.40
N PRO A 66 -5.36 14.27 -4.29
CA PRO A 66 -4.24 14.82 -3.54
C PRO A 66 -3.39 13.72 -2.92
N ALA A 67 -2.07 13.93 -2.94
CA ALA A 67 -1.09 13.08 -2.28
C ALA A 67 -0.58 13.77 -1.01
N ILE A 68 -0.87 13.18 0.13
CA ILE A 68 -0.51 13.74 1.43
C ILE A 68 0.58 12.90 2.08
N PHE A 69 1.75 13.49 2.28
CA PHE A 69 2.84 12.89 3.05
C PHE A 69 2.57 13.08 4.55
N TRP A 70 2.46 11.98 5.28
CA TRP A 70 2.18 11.98 6.71
C TRP A 70 3.49 12.02 7.49
N LEU A 71 4.02 13.21 7.72
CA LEU A 71 5.32 13.40 8.35
C LEU A 71 5.23 14.48 9.44
N ASN A 72 5.77 14.17 10.62
CA ASN A 72 5.84 15.08 11.74
C ASN A 72 7.24 15.68 11.87
N SER A 73 7.39 16.98 11.68
CA SER A 73 8.67 17.69 11.78
C SER A 73 9.33 17.60 13.17
N GLU A 74 8.56 17.32 14.22
CA GLU A 74 9.08 17.14 15.58
C GLU A 74 9.68 15.74 15.82
N ARG A 75 9.38 14.78 14.94
CA ARG A 75 9.96 13.45 14.99
C ARG A 75 11.23 13.40 14.14
N ALA A 76 12.38 13.10 14.77
CA ALA A 76 13.68 13.17 14.12
C ALA A 76 13.78 12.40 12.79
N HIS A 77 13.19 11.20 12.71
CA HIS A 77 13.14 10.42 11.47
C HIS A 77 12.34 11.13 10.37
N ASP A 78 11.16 11.63 10.70
CA ASP A 78 10.29 12.31 9.74
C ASP A 78 10.89 13.65 9.31
N ALA A 79 11.58 14.38 10.22
CA ALA A 79 12.28 15.61 9.88
C ALA A 79 13.37 15.40 8.80
N GLU A 80 14.06 14.26 8.82
CA GLU A 80 15.01 13.91 7.76
C GLU A 80 14.31 13.49 6.47
N LEU A 81 13.15 12.80 6.56
CA LEU A 81 12.35 12.48 5.38
C LEU A 81 11.75 13.73 4.73
N ILE A 82 11.28 14.70 5.51
CA ILE A 82 10.73 15.97 5.00
C ILE A 82 11.78 16.67 4.11
N LYS A 83 13.01 16.80 4.58
CA LYS A 83 14.10 17.40 3.78
C LYS A 83 14.31 16.69 2.45
N LYS A 84 14.18 15.36 2.42
CA LYS A 84 14.31 14.56 1.19
C LYS A 84 13.10 14.72 0.28
N VAL A 85 11.90 14.69 0.83
CA VAL A 85 10.66 14.91 0.08
C VAL A 85 10.69 16.28 -0.60
N GLU A 86 10.96 17.34 0.17
CA GLU A 86 11.08 18.70 -0.35
C GLU A 86 12.13 18.81 -1.47
N HIS A 87 13.29 18.16 -1.29
CA HIS A 87 14.34 18.13 -2.29
C HIS A 87 13.91 17.44 -3.58
N TYR A 88 13.30 16.26 -3.51
CA TYR A 88 12.90 15.50 -4.69
C TYR A 88 11.69 16.09 -5.40
N LEU A 89 10.78 16.75 -4.68
CA LEU A 89 9.65 17.45 -5.30
C LEU A 89 10.10 18.61 -6.21
N LEU A 90 11.28 19.21 -5.95
CA LEU A 90 11.82 20.26 -6.83
C LEU A 90 12.17 19.76 -8.25
N ASP A 91 12.50 18.47 -8.37
CA ASP A 91 12.89 17.83 -9.63
C ASP A 91 11.67 17.27 -10.40
N LEU A 92 10.48 17.32 -9.80
CA LEU A 92 9.26 16.74 -10.37
C LEU A 92 8.28 17.82 -10.79
N ASP A 93 7.61 17.57 -11.90
CA ASP A 93 6.52 18.43 -12.33
C ASP A 93 5.29 18.16 -11.44
N THR A 94 4.94 19.15 -10.61
CA THR A 94 3.79 19.11 -9.71
C THR A 94 2.68 20.09 -10.10
N ASP A 95 2.77 20.69 -11.28
CA ASP A 95 1.80 21.66 -11.75
C ASP A 95 0.39 21.05 -11.80
N GLY A 96 -0.56 21.72 -11.15
CA GLY A 96 -1.95 21.29 -11.06
C GLY A 96 -2.21 20.13 -10.11
N LEU A 97 -1.20 19.64 -9.38
CA LEU A 97 -1.35 18.61 -8.38
C LEU A 97 -1.42 19.22 -6.98
N GLU A 98 -2.21 18.59 -6.11
CA GLU A 98 -2.24 18.89 -4.68
C GLU A 98 -1.34 17.88 -3.97
N VAL A 99 -0.11 18.31 -3.63
CA VAL A 99 0.89 17.50 -2.92
C VAL A 99 1.30 18.25 -1.67
N GLU A 100 1.02 17.68 -0.50
CA GLU A 100 1.28 18.33 0.78
C GLU A 100 1.99 17.41 1.78
N ILE A 101 2.70 18.03 2.72
CA ILE A 101 3.30 17.36 3.88
C ILE A 101 2.53 17.83 5.11
N LEU A 102 1.81 16.93 5.76
CA LEU A 102 1.02 17.22 6.93
C LEU A 102 1.41 16.32 8.10
N ALA A 103 1.41 16.89 9.31
CA ALA A 103 1.53 16.10 10.53
C ALA A 103 0.34 15.12 10.65
N PRO A 104 0.50 13.95 11.30
CA PRO A 104 -0.52 12.90 11.34
C PRO A 104 -1.92 13.36 11.77
N VAL A 105 -2.00 14.29 12.73
CA VAL A 105 -3.28 14.84 13.19
C VAL A 105 -3.98 15.66 12.09
N ASP A 106 -3.24 16.50 11.40
CA ASP A 106 -3.78 17.36 10.36
C ASP A 106 -4.09 16.57 9.08
N ALA A 107 -3.21 15.62 8.72
CA ALA A 107 -3.44 14.68 7.63
C ALA A 107 -4.72 13.83 7.87
N THR A 108 -4.95 13.41 9.13
CA THR A 108 -6.18 12.69 9.51
C THR A 108 -7.41 13.58 9.32
N ARG A 109 -7.40 14.81 9.81
CA ARG A 109 -8.51 15.75 9.65
C ARG A 109 -8.82 16.01 8.17
N TYR A 110 -7.79 16.33 7.40
CA TYR A 110 -7.89 16.54 5.97
C TYR A 110 -8.53 15.35 5.25
N THR A 111 -8.03 14.15 5.52
CA THR A 111 -8.53 12.92 4.90
C THR A 111 -9.98 12.64 5.31
N LEU A 112 -10.34 12.80 6.59
CA LEU A 112 -11.72 12.61 7.07
C LEU A 112 -12.71 13.59 6.47
N GLU A 113 -12.33 14.86 6.31
CA GLU A 113 -13.16 15.85 5.65
C GLU A 113 -13.43 15.51 4.18
N ARG A 114 -12.43 15.05 3.47
CA ARG A 114 -12.56 14.58 2.10
C ARG A 114 -13.47 13.35 2.00
N MET A 115 -13.25 12.35 2.87
CA MET A 115 -14.07 11.14 2.92
C MET A 115 -15.56 11.45 3.19
N ARG A 116 -15.87 12.41 4.07
CA ARG A 116 -17.24 12.87 4.31
C ARG A 116 -17.91 13.46 3.08
N ASN A 117 -17.11 13.98 2.15
CA ASN A 117 -17.57 14.54 0.88
C ASN A 117 -17.45 13.54 -0.29
N GLY A 118 -17.22 12.25 -0.02
CA GLY A 118 -17.08 11.20 -1.03
C GLY A 118 -15.83 11.33 -1.90
N LYS A 119 -14.77 11.98 -1.39
CA LYS A 119 -13.52 12.22 -2.13
C LYS A 119 -12.39 11.38 -1.55
N ASP A 120 -11.57 10.84 -2.44
CA ASP A 120 -10.39 10.05 -2.09
C ASP A 120 -9.16 10.91 -1.82
N THR A 121 -8.23 10.35 -1.05
CA THR A 121 -6.93 10.95 -0.72
C THR A 121 -5.86 9.89 -0.78
N ILE A 122 -4.74 10.18 -1.41
CA ILE A 122 -3.56 9.31 -1.40
C ILE A 122 -2.78 9.60 -0.13
N SER A 123 -2.77 8.65 0.79
CA SER A 123 -1.97 8.71 2.02
C SER A 123 -0.58 8.18 1.77
N VAL A 124 0.41 9.06 1.71
CA VAL A 124 1.80 8.72 1.44
C VAL A 124 2.52 8.53 2.77
N THR A 125 2.70 7.28 3.17
CA THR A 125 3.20 6.93 4.50
C THR A 125 4.33 5.91 4.43
N GLY A 126 5.14 5.85 5.50
CA GLY A 126 6.03 4.74 5.73
C GLY A 126 5.35 3.60 6.49
N ASN A 127 6.03 2.46 6.66
CA ASN A 127 5.49 1.27 7.32
C ASN A 127 4.90 1.53 8.71
N VAL A 128 5.54 2.37 9.50
CA VAL A 128 5.06 2.68 10.87
C VAL A 128 3.71 3.39 10.83
N LEU A 129 3.58 4.38 9.96
CA LEU A 129 2.31 5.15 9.86
C LEU A 129 1.19 4.33 9.22
N ARG A 130 1.50 3.38 8.35
CA ARG A 130 0.51 2.47 7.80
C ARG A 130 -0.23 1.70 8.90
N ASP A 131 0.46 1.21 9.89
CA ASP A 131 -0.15 0.50 11.02
C ASP A 131 -1.06 1.43 11.82
N TYR A 132 -0.64 2.67 12.04
CA TYR A 132 -1.49 3.69 12.65
C TYR A 132 -2.74 3.99 11.83
N LEU A 133 -2.63 4.09 10.51
CA LEU A 133 -3.78 4.36 9.64
C LEU A 133 -4.83 3.25 9.72
N THR A 134 -4.39 2.01 9.84
CA THR A 134 -5.29 0.85 10.00
C THR A 134 -6.12 0.97 11.28
N ASP A 135 -5.55 1.48 12.36
CA ASP A 135 -6.23 1.69 13.63
C ASP A 135 -7.14 2.94 13.62
N LEU A 136 -6.70 3.99 12.92
CA LEU A 136 -7.44 5.26 12.83
C LEU A 136 -8.69 5.19 11.93
N PHE A 137 -8.74 4.25 11.01
CA PHE A 137 -9.87 4.07 10.10
C PHE A 137 -10.53 2.70 10.29
N PRO A 138 -11.26 2.49 11.40
CA PRO A 138 -11.83 1.19 11.76
C PRO A 138 -12.82 0.64 10.74
N ILE A 139 -13.44 1.49 9.92
CA ILE A 139 -14.29 1.04 8.82
C ILE A 139 -13.54 0.22 7.75
N LEU A 140 -12.22 0.36 7.70
CA LEU A 140 -11.35 -0.40 6.80
C LEU A 140 -11.07 -1.80 7.34
N GLU A 141 -11.30 -2.04 8.62
CA GLU A 141 -11.21 -3.36 9.27
C GLU A 141 -12.39 -4.28 8.94
N LEU A 142 -13.46 -3.75 8.38
CA LEU A 142 -14.67 -4.52 8.03
C LEU A 142 -14.47 -5.55 6.90
N GLY A 143 -13.31 -5.84 6.55
CA GLY A 143 -12.94 -6.85 5.59
C GLY A 143 -11.46 -7.05 5.69
N THR A 144 -10.77 -6.19 5.05
CA THR A 144 -9.33 -6.00 5.12
C THR A 144 -9.09 -4.50 5.12
N SER A 145 -7.90 -4.05 5.43
CA SER A 145 -7.49 -2.67 5.15
C SER A 145 -7.43 -2.36 3.64
N ALA A 146 -8.06 -3.19 2.84
CA ALA A 146 -8.06 -3.19 1.38
C ALA A 146 -8.69 -1.95 0.73
N LYS A 147 -9.48 -1.20 1.48
CA LYS A 147 -10.07 0.05 0.98
C LYS A 147 -9.15 1.26 1.14
N MET A 148 -8.01 1.08 1.78
CA MET A 148 -6.99 2.10 1.93
C MET A 148 -5.77 1.73 1.10
N LEU A 149 -5.42 2.58 0.16
CA LEU A 149 -4.24 2.42 -0.66
C LEU A 149 -3.07 3.16 -0.03
N SER A 150 -1.96 2.48 0.24
CA SER A 150 -0.72 3.09 0.69
C SER A 150 0.43 2.82 -0.27
N ILE A 151 1.33 3.79 -0.41
CA ILE A 151 2.54 3.63 -1.21
C ILE A 151 3.66 3.19 -0.27
N VAL A 152 4.21 2.01 -0.54
CA VAL A 152 5.28 1.41 0.26
C VAL A 152 6.53 1.28 -0.60
N PRO A 153 7.65 1.93 -0.24
CA PRO A 153 8.91 1.77 -0.96
C PRO A 153 9.41 0.33 -0.85
N LEU A 154 9.88 -0.22 -1.95
CA LEU A 154 10.48 -1.56 -2.02
C LEU A 154 12.00 -1.48 -2.07
N MET A 155 12.65 -2.61 -1.75
CA MET A 155 14.10 -2.79 -2.00
C MET A 155 14.39 -2.65 -3.50
N ASN A 156 15.56 -2.16 -3.84
CA ASN A 156 15.99 -1.92 -5.23
C ASN A 156 15.17 -0.88 -6.01
N GLY A 157 14.47 -0.02 -5.31
CA GLY A 157 13.54 0.91 -5.94
C GLY A 157 12.23 0.24 -6.33
N GLY A 158 11.31 0.99 -6.83
CA GLY A 158 9.94 0.56 -7.07
C GLY A 158 9.04 0.80 -5.86
N GLY A 159 7.77 0.60 -6.06
CA GLY A 159 6.76 0.78 -5.03
C GLY A 159 5.68 -0.28 -5.13
N LEU A 160 5.04 -0.52 -4.02
CA LEU A 160 3.88 -1.37 -3.91
C LEU A 160 2.74 -0.54 -3.34
N PHE A 161 1.58 -0.60 -4.01
CA PHE A 161 0.34 -0.14 -3.42
C PHE A 161 -0.19 -1.26 -2.52
N GLU A 162 -0.08 -1.05 -1.22
CA GLU A 162 -0.41 -2.06 -0.24
C GLU A 162 -1.65 -1.65 0.54
N THR A 163 -2.52 -2.61 0.73
CA THR A 163 -3.78 -2.43 1.45
C THR A 163 -3.78 -3.09 2.82
N GLY A 164 -2.69 -3.69 3.22
CA GLY A 164 -2.53 -4.37 4.50
C GLY A 164 -3.48 -5.55 4.69
N ALA A 165 -2.96 -6.77 4.68
CA ALA A 165 -3.73 -7.96 5.03
C ALA A 165 -3.55 -8.26 6.52
N GLY A 166 -4.66 -8.27 7.25
CA GLY A 166 -4.63 -8.38 8.70
C GLY A 166 -4.30 -9.76 9.26
N GLY A 167 -3.82 -9.80 10.50
CA GLY A 167 -3.34 -10.96 11.25
C GLY A 167 -4.41 -11.92 11.76
N SER A 168 -5.48 -12.21 11.03
CA SER A 168 -6.54 -13.17 11.46
C SER A 168 -6.44 -14.54 10.78
N ALA A 169 -5.26 -14.91 10.26
CA ALA A 169 -5.03 -16.19 9.58
C ALA A 169 -5.46 -17.44 10.40
N PRO A 170 -5.17 -17.58 11.69
CA PRO A 170 -5.63 -18.74 12.46
C PRO A 170 -7.15 -18.87 12.48
N LYS A 171 -7.88 -17.76 12.55
CA LYS A 171 -9.34 -17.76 12.53
C LYS A 171 -9.89 -18.14 11.16
N HIS A 172 -9.25 -17.70 10.09
CA HIS A 172 -9.60 -18.09 8.72
C HIS A 172 -9.43 -19.60 8.52
N VAL A 173 -8.31 -20.17 8.95
CA VAL A 173 -8.05 -21.61 8.86
C VAL A 173 -9.08 -22.40 9.69
N GLN A 174 -9.35 -21.98 10.93
CA GLN A 174 -10.35 -22.62 11.76
C GLN A 174 -11.73 -22.65 11.09
N GLN A 175 -12.19 -21.52 10.55
CA GLN A 175 -13.48 -21.43 9.90
C GLN A 175 -13.53 -22.26 8.61
N PHE A 176 -12.45 -22.28 7.83
CA PHE A 176 -12.38 -23.09 6.63
C PHE A 176 -12.47 -24.59 6.93
N THR A 177 -11.75 -25.06 7.96
CA THR A 177 -11.73 -26.48 8.33
C THR A 177 -13.02 -26.95 9.00
N GLN A 178 -13.67 -26.09 9.79
CA GLN A 178 -14.86 -26.45 10.56
C GLN A 178 -16.17 -26.19 9.79
N GLU A 179 -16.23 -25.11 9.01
CA GLU A 179 -17.46 -24.62 8.39
C GLU A 179 -17.39 -24.63 6.86
N ASN A 180 -16.28 -25.09 6.27
CA ASN A 180 -16.02 -25.04 4.82
C ASN A 180 -16.23 -23.64 4.23
N HIS A 181 -15.85 -22.60 4.98
CA HIS A 181 -16.02 -21.21 4.61
C HIS A 181 -14.70 -20.46 4.69
N LEU A 182 -14.17 -20.01 3.54
CA LEU A 182 -12.93 -19.26 3.44
C LEU A 182 -13.23 -17.76 3.46
N ARG A 183 -13.14 -17.15 4.64
CA ARG A 183 -13.44 -15.73 4.85
C ARG A 183 -12.32 -14.76 4.47
N TRP A 184 -11.20 -15.26 3.94
CA TRP A 184 -10.10 -14.41 3.49
C TRP A 184 -10.57 -13.49 2.35
N ASP A 185 -10.25 -12.19 2.44
CA ASP A 185 -10.53 -11.23 1.39
C ASP A 185 -9.24 -10.96 0.59
N SER A 186 -9.26 -11.32 -0.68
CA SER A 186 -8.12 -11.15 -1.59
C SER A 186 -8.13 -9.80 -2.32
N LEU A 187 -8.94 -8.85 -1.90
CA LEU A 187 -9.04 -7.54 -2.56
C LEU A 187 -7.68 -6.81 -2.59
N GLY A 188 -6.89 -6.95 -1.51
CA GLY A 188 -5.53 -6.40 -1.46
C GLY A 188 -4.61 -6.97 -2.53
N GLU A 189 -4.67 -8.27 -2.74
CA GLU A 189 -3.90 -8.96 -3.78
C GLU A 189 -4.35 -8.55 -5.19
N PHE A 190 -5.64 -8.34 -5.40
CA PHE A 190 -6.16 -7.88 -6.69
C PHE A 190 -5.69 -6.46 -7.00
N LEU A 191 -5.75 -5.56 -6.02
CA LEU A 191 -5.23 -4.19 -6.16
C LEU A 191 -3.71 -4.18 -6.42
N ALA A 192 -2.95 -4.99 -5.71
CA ALA A 192 -1.51 -5.12 -5.91
C ALA A 192 -1.18 -5.67 -7.31
N LEU A 193 -1.99 -6.62 -7.83
CA LEU A 193 -1.84 -7.12 -9.19
C LEU A 193 -2.09 -6.03 -10.23
N GLY A 194 -3.15 -5.23 -10.06
CA GLY A 194 -3.48 -4.11 -10.94
C GLY A 194 -2.32 -3.14 -11.08
N VAL A 195 -1.81 -2.65 -9.95
CA VAL A 195 -0.67 -1.71 -9.91
C VAL A 195 0.61 -2.34 -10.45
N SER A 196 0.84 -3.65 -10.20
CA SER A 196 1.99 -4.35 -10.77
C SER A 196 1.92 -4.41 -12.29
N LEU A 197 0.75 -4.62 -12.87
CA LEU A 197 0.52 -4.58 -14.32
C LEU A 197 0.73 -3.17 -14.90
N GLU A 198 0.25 -2.12 -14.21
CA GLU A 198 0.54 -0.72 -14.59
C GLU A 198 2.05 -0.44 -14.60
N HIS A 199 2.77 -0.87 -13.57
CA HIS A 199 4.22 -0.72 -13.49
C HIS A 199 4.93 -1.45 -14.64
N LEU A 200 4.55 -2.69 -14.94
CA LEU A 200 5.09 -3.43 -16.09
C LEU A 200 4.81 -2.71 -17.40
N ALA A 201 3.60 -2.19 -17.59
CA ALA A 201 3.22 -1.46 -18.78
C ALA A 201 4.11 -0.24 -19.02
N LYS A 202 4.34 0.56 -17.99
CA LYS A 202 5.17 1.78 -18.04
C LYS A 202 6.65 1.45 -18.20
N THR A 203 7.19 0.56 -17.36
CA THR A 203 8.62 0.24 -17.33
C THR A 203 9.12 -0.42 -18.62
N PHE A 204 8.29 -1.28 -19.22
CA PHE A 204 8.68 -2.06 -20.40
C PHE A 204 7.94 -1.62 -21.68
N ASN A 205 7.20 -0.52 -21.62
CA ASN A 205 6.35 -0.02 -22.72
C ASN A 205 5.45 -1.14 -23.29
N ASN A 206 4.79 -1.89 -22.39
CA ASN A 206 4.01 -3.07 -22.73
C ASN A 206 2.51 -2.77 -22.78
N ASN A 207 1.99 -2.53 -23.98
CA ASN A 207 0.58 -2.20 -24.21
C ASN A 207 -0.39 -3.30 -23.73
N LYS A 208 -0.01 -4.58 -23.82
CA LYS A 208 -0.87 -5.67 -23.33
C LYS A 208 -1.00 -5.62 -21.80
N ALA A 209 0.09 -5.33 -21.10
CA ALA A 209 0.04 -5.12 -19.65
C ALA A 209 -0.82 -3.91 -19.26
N ALA A 210 -0.79 -2.83 -20.03
CA ALA A 210 -1.66 -1.67 -19.81
C ALA A 210 -3.15 -2.01 -19.95
N VAL A 211 -3.50 -2.80 -20.98
CA VAL A 211 -4.89 -3.27 -21.18
C VAL A 211 -5.33 -4.17 -20.04
N LEU A 212 -4.47 -5.10 -19.60
CA LEU A 212 -4.74 -5.98 -18.47
C LEU A 212 -4.96 -5.18 -17.17
N ALA A 213 -4.12 -4.17 -16.92
CA ALA A 213 -4.25 -3.32 -15.74
C ALA A 213 -5.57 -2.54 -15.73
N SER A 214 -5.87 -1.82 -16.81
CA SER A 214 -7.08 -0.98 -16.88
C SER A 214 -8.38 -1.80 -16.82
N THR A 215 -8.40 -2.98 -17.40
CA THR A 215 -9.57 -3.87 -17.34
C THR A 215 -9.71 -4.57 -15.99
N LEU A 216 -8.59 -4.86 -15.31
CA LEU A 216 -8.63 -5.36 -13.94
C LEU A 216 -9.15 -4.29 -12.97
N ASP A 217 -8.75 -3.05 -13.14
CA ASP A 217 -9.24 -1.92 -12.34
C ASP A 217 -10.76 -1.77 -12.48
N GLN A 218 -11.30 -1.80 -13.70
CA GLN A 218 -12.75 -1.80 -13.95
C GLN A 218 -13.46 -2.99 -13.28
N ALA A 219 -12.83 -4.17 -13.32
CA ALA A 219 -13.39 -5.35 -12.68
C ALA A 219 -13.42 -5.23 -11.15
N ILE A 220 -12.37 -4.65 -10.56
CA ILE A 220 -12.28 -4.38 -9.12
C ILE A 220 -13.30 -3.33 -8.70
N GLU A 221 -13.45 -2.24 -9.46
CA GLU A 221 -14.47 -1.23 -9.21
C GLU A 221 -15.87 -1.87 -9.14
N ARG A 222 -16.24 -2.65 -10.15
CA ARG A 222 -17.51 -3.36 -10.16
C ARG A 222 -17.65 -4.36 -9.02
N PHE A 223 -16.59 -5.09 -8.71
CA PHE A 223 -16.54 -6.03 -7.59
C PHE A 223 -16.87 -5.34 -6.26
N LEU A 224 -16.34 -4.15 -6.05
CA LEU A 224 -16.61 -3.33 -4.86
C LEU A 224 -18.04 -2.77 -4.87
N MET A 225 -18.50 -2.22 -5.98
CA MET A 225 -19.85 -1.66 -6.12
C MET A 225 -20.93 -2.72 -5.87
N GLU A 226 -20.71 -3.94 -6.34
CA GLU A 226 -21.65 -5.06 -6.17
C GLU A 226 -21.42 -5.83 -4.86
N ASN A 227 -20.52 -5.37 -3.98
CA ASN A 227 -20.21 -5.96 -2.68
C ASN A 227 -19.89 -7.45 -2.75
N ARG A 228 -18.92 -7.82 -3.60
CA ARG A 228 -18.50 -9.21 -3.84
C ARG A 228 -17.36 -9.69 -2.94
N SER A 229 -16.99 -8.92 -1.91
CA SER A 229 -16.06 -9.37 -0.89
C SER A 229 -16.62 -10.54 -0.06
N PRO A 230 -15.76 -11.42 0.46
CA PRO A 230 -16.20 -12.55 1.27
C PRO A 230 -16.96 -12.11 2.52
N SER A 231 -18.08 -12.77 2.80
CA SER A 231 -18.80 -12.59 4.05
C SER A 231 -18.04 -13.21 5.22
N ARG A 232 -18.24 -12.65 6.40
CA ARG A 232 -17.75 -13.25 7.65
C ARG A 232 -18.60 -14.43 8.12
N LYS A 233 -19.80 -14.57 7.58
CA LYS A 233 -20.77 -15.56 7.98
C LYS A 233 -20.68 -16.79 7.09
N ALA A 234 -20.53 -17.97 7.70
CA ALA A 234 -20.50 -19.24 7.01
C ALA A 234 -21.82 -19.47 6.23
N GLY A 235 -21.71 -20.08 5.06
CA GLY A 235 -22.86 -20.34 4.18
C GLY A 235 -23.24 -19.19 3.25
N GLU A 236 -22.61 -18.02 3.39
CA GLU A 236 -22.72 -16.90 2.45
C GLU A 236 -21.53 -16.91 1.47
N LEU A 237 -21.37 -15.83 0.69
CA LEU A 237 -20.26 -15.69 -0.25
C LEU A 237 -18.92 -15.79 0.46
N ASP A 238 -18.06 -16.68 0.04
CA ASP A 238 -16.69 -16.81 0.56
C ASP A 238 -15.63 -16.39 -0.47
N ASN A 239 -14.35 -16.49 -0.11
CA ASN A 239 -13.22 -16.10 -0.96
C ASN A 239 -13.28 -16.79 -2.34
N ARG A 240 -13.62 -18.06 -2.41
CA ARG A 240 -13.71 -18.81 -3.68
C ARG A 240 -14.75 -18.21 -4.62
N GLY A 241 -15.93 -17.91 -4.10
CA GLY A 241 -16.98 -17.24 -4.86
C GLY A 241 -16.59 -15.82 -5.28
N SER A 242 -15.91 -15.09 -4.40
CA SER A 242 -15.38 -13.75 -4.72
C SER A 242 -14.40 -13.78 -5.90
N HIS A 243 -13.51 -14.77 -5.96
CA HIS A 243 -12.60 -14.95 -7.11
C HIS A 243 -13.35 -15.23 -8.41
N PHE A 244 -14.42 -16.01 -8.39
CA PHE A 244 -15.23 -16.24 -9.58
C PHE A 244 -15.91 -14.96 -10.07
N TYR A 245 -16.41 -14.12 -9.17
CA TYR A 245 -16.98 -12.83 -9.56
C TYR A 245 -15.92 -11.90 -10.17
N LEU A 246 -14.73 -11.81 -9.56
CA LEU A 246 -13.65 -11.02 -10.14
C LEU A 246 -13.26 -11.53 -11.52
N ALA A 247 -13.07 -12.84 -11.67
CA ALA A 247 -12.71 -13.45 -12.96
C ALA A 247 -13.78 -13.18 -14.03
N LEU A 248 -15.07 -13.28 -13.67
CA LEU A 248 -16.18 -12.96 -14.56
C LEU A 248 -16.13 -11.51 -15.02
N TYR A 249 -15.99 -10.56 -14.08
CA TYR A 249 -15.98 -9.14 -14.40
C TYR A 249 -14.74 -8.75 -15.21
N TRP A 250 -13.59 -9.34 -14.88
CA TRP A 250 -12.37 -9.09 -15.64
C TRP A 250 -12.45 -9.65 -17.05
N ALA A 251 -12.95 -10.88 -17.23
CA ALA A 251 -13.17 -11.47 -18.56
C ALA A 251 -14.20 -10.65 -19.38
N GLU A 252 -15.23 -10.10 -18.73
CA GLU A 252 -16.19 -9.22 -19.37
C GLU A 252 -15.56 -7.88 -19.82
N ALA A 253 -14.78 -7.24 -18.97
CA ALA A 253 -14.05 -6.03 -19.32
C ALA A 253 -13.04 -6.30 -20.45
N MET A 254 -12.30 -7.42 -20.36
CA MET A 254 -11.33 -7.82 -21.39
C MET A 254 -11.97 -8.07 -22.75
N LYS A 255 -13.08 -8.78 -22.85
CA LYS A 255 -13.76 -9.01 -24.13
C LYS A 255 -14.34 -7.73 -24.73
N SER A 256 -14.65 -6.74 -23.90
CA SER A 256 -15.36 -5.53 -24.29
C SER A 256 -14.43 -4.37 -24.66
N GLN A 257 -13.15 -4.43 -24.28
CA GLN A 257 -12.17 -3.41 -24.60
C GLN A 257 -11.78 -3.44 -26.08
N THR A 258 -11.36 -2.30 -26.62
CA THR A 258 -11.01 -2.12 -28.03
C THR A 258 -9.54 -1.86 -28.28
N ALA A 259 -8.75 -1.68 -27.20
CA ALA A 259 -7.33 -1.34 -27.29
C ALA A 259 -6.45 -2.50 -27.78
N SER A 260 -6.91 -3.75 -27.57
CA SER A 260 -6.24 -4.96 -28.06
C SER A 260 -7.28 -6.00 -28.51
N PRO A 261 -7.65 -6.03 -29.79
CA PRO A 261 -8.59 -7.02 -30.32
C PRO A 261 -8.15 -8.47 -30.10
N GLU A 262 -6.85 -8.75 -30.15
CA GLU A 262 -6.26 -10.08 -29.89
C GLU A 262 -6.59 -10.55 -28.45
N LEU A 263 -6.41 -9.67 -27.47
CA LEU A 263 -6.75 -10.00 -26.09
C LEU A 263 -8.27 -10.12 -25.90
N ALA A 264 -9.07 -9.29 -26.55
CA ALA A 264 -10.52 -9.38 -26.47
C ALA A 264 -11.03 -10.73 -26.98
N GLU A 265 -10.51 -11.21 -28.10
CA GLU A 265 -10.84 -12.50 -28.66
C GLU A 265 -10.43 -13.66 -27.75
N SER A 266 -9.22 -13.60 -27.20
CA SER A 266 -8.70 -14.66 -26.30
C SER A 266 -9.50 -14.79 -25.01
N PHE A 267 -10.12 -13.71 -24.51
CA PHE A 267 -10.94 -13.73 -23.31
C PHE A 267 -12.42 -14.04 -23.56
N LEU A 268 -12.88 -14.06 -24.81
CA LEU A 268 -14.27 -14.35 -25.15
C LEU A 268 -14.69 -15.74 -24.70
N GLY A 269 -13.87 -16.76 -24.96
CA GLY A 269 -14.14 -18.14 -24.53
C GLY A 269 -14.17 -18.30 -23.01
N LEU A 270 -13.26 -17.62 -22.33
CA LEU A 270 -13.22 -17.62 -20.86
C LEU A 270 -14.47 -16.98 -20.26
N TYR A 271 -14.92 -15.87 -20.82
CA TYR A 271 -16.14 -15.20 -20.39
C TYR A 271 -17.39 -16.10 -20.56
N GLN A 272 -17.52 -16.80 -21.69
CA GLN A 272 -18.64 -17.73 -21.96
C GLN A 272 -18.68 -18.90 -20.98
#